data_da1360888a47c1d0547ed7d8e675b6a0
#
_entry.id   da1360888a47c1d0547ed7d8e675b6a0
#
_cell.length_a   1.000
_cell.length_b   1.000
_cell.length_c   1.000
_cell.angle_alpha   90.00
_cell.angle_beta   90.00
_cell.angle_gamma   90.00
#
_symmetry.space_group_name_H-M   'P 1'
#
loop_
_entity.id
_entity.type
_entity.pdbx_description
1 polymer ?
#
loop_
_entity_poly.entity_id
_entity_poly.type
_entity_poly.pdbx_seq_one_letter_code
_entity_poly.pdbx_strand_id
1 'polypeptide(L)'
;QDRMGYCFSRESLLMVLADGMGGHLRGEIAAQIAMQTVASMFQQQAMPRLRDPVAFIEQAFHASHRELHRYRELHGMNECPRTTIVACVVQDGHAWWGHAGDSRLYLLRDSDILFRTLDHSKVQSLISLGLITEAEAEVHPERNKVLNCLGSPFIPPVEIHAAFPLKAGDVMMLCSDGLWSGVSREELVREFRNEPLELAVPRLIQSALNHNGVGADNTTVLAMKWDTDSAENDGLPSLSSMALPDGAVTTTIAIANNLDAESVDMTEDEIDKTIAEIQEAIQRSNKEVP
;
A
#
# COMPACT_ATOMS: atom_id res chain seq x y z
N GLN A 1 -9.93 7.20 3.23
CA GLN A 1 -9.04 7.08 4.40
C GLN A 1 -7.75 6.32 4.06
N ASP A 2 -7.75 5.66 2.90
CA ASP A 2 -6.59 4.91 2.42
C ASP A 2 -5.44 5.82 2.00
N ARG A 3 -4.23 5.30 2.17
CA ARG A 3 -3.00 5.86 1.61
C ARG A 3 -2.19 4.75 1.00
N MET A 4 -1.61 5.03 -0.16
CA MET A 4 -0.67 4.13 -0.81
C MET A 4 0.50 4.90 -1.37
N GLY A 5 1.60 4.21 -1.62
CA GLY A 5 2.73 4.77 -2.31
C GLY A 5 3.90 3.82 -2.42
N TYR A 6 4.91 4.26 -3.11
CA TYR A 6 6.15 3.52 -3.25
C TYR A 6 7.36 4.44 -3.10
N CYS A 7 8.45 3.84 -2.65
CA CYS A 7 9.77 4.45 -2.63
C CYS A 7 10.74 3.50 -3.33
N PHE A 8 11.72 4.03 -4.03
CA PHE A 8 12.78 3.20 -4.58
C PHE A 8 14.14 3.89 -4.52
N SER A 9 15.14 3.12 -4.23
CA SER A 9 16.55 3.42 -4.42
C SER A 9 17.04 2.76 -5.70
N ARG A 10 18.34 2.78 -5.93
CA ARG A 10 18.94 2.09 -7.08
C ARG A 10 18.70 0.57 -7.08
N GLU A 11 18.67 -0.07 -5.90
CA GLU A 11 18.66 -1.53 -5.77
C GLU A 11 17.48 -2.08 -4.96
N SER A 12 16.63 -1.22 -4.43
CA SER A 12 15.46 -1.63 -3.63
C SER A 12 14.22 -0.85 -3.99
N LEU A 13 13.08 -1.54 -4.03
CA LEU A 13 11.74 -0.96 -4.14
C LEU A 13 10.96 -1.28 -2.86
N LEU A 14 10.28 -0.30 -2.32
CA LEU A 14 9.26 -0.45 -1.28
C LEU A 14 7.90 -0.06 -1.86
N MET A 15 6.92 -0.92 -1.71
CA MET A 15 5.50 -0.66 -1.93
C MET A 15 4.80 -0.72 -0.59
N VAL A 16 3.91 0.22 -0.29
CA VAL A 16 3.18 0.25 0.98
C VAL A 16 1.77 0.80 0.80
N LEU A 17 0.82 0.22 1.53
CA LEU A 17 -0.57 0.62 1.59
C LEU A 17 -1.03 0.57 3.04
N ALA A 18 -1.81 1.57 3.45
CA ALA A 18 -2.42 1.70 4.75
C ALA A 18 -3.87 2.13 4.61
N ASP A 19 -4.77 1.39 5.24
CA ASP A 19 -6.20 1.67 5.29
C ASP A 19 -6.56 2.18 6.68
N GLY A 20 -7.01 3.42 6.74
CA GLY A 20 -7.28 4.13 7.99
C GLY A 20 -8.64 3.81 8.56
N MET A 21 -8.71 3.32 9.78
CA MET A 21 -9.93 2.91 10.47
C MET A 21 -10.42 3.97 11.47
N GLY A 22 -11.76 4.05 11.65
CA GLY A 22 -12.36 4.81 12.77
C GLY A 22 -12.93 6.17 12.43
N GLY A 23 -13.51 6.33 11.22
CA GLY A 23 -14.26 7.52 10.78
C GLY A 23 -13.37 8.70 10.39
N HIS A 24 -13.72 9.30 9.28
CA HIS A 24 -13.10 10.38 8.49
C HIS A 24 -11.66 10.84 8.86
N LEU A 25 -11.49 11.81 9.75
CA LEU A 25 -10.16 12.41 10.01
C LEU A 25 -9.17 11.51 10.75
N ARG A 26 -9.65 10.65 11.64
CA ARG A 26 -8.73 9.85 12.49
C ARG A 26 -8.07 8.72 11.72
N GLY A 27 -8.81 8.03 10.85
CA GLY A 27 -8.28 6.98 10.00
C GLY A 27 -7.27 7.52 8.99
N GLU A 28 -7.61 8.63 8.33
CA GLU A 28 -6.73 9.29 7.36
C GLU A 28 -5.39 9.72 7.98
N ILE A 29 -5.44 10.32 9.18
CA ILE A 29 -4.23 10.70 9.93
C ILE A 29 -3.38 9.46 10.27
N ALA A 30 -4.02 8.36 10.68
CA ALA A 30 -3.31 7.14 11.02
C ALA A 30 -2.57 6.56 9.80
N ALA A 31 -3.27 6.45 8.66
CA ALA A 31 -2.67 6.00 7.42
C ALA A 31 -1.52 6.92 6.98
N GLN A 32 -1.69 8.24 7.08
CA GLN A 32 -0.67 9.23 6.74
C GLN A 32 0.59 9.09 7.61
N ILE A 33 0.44 8.99 8.93
CA ILE A 33 1.56 8.81 9.87
C ILE A 33 2.31 7.50 9.56
N ALA A 34 1.58 6.41 9.36
CA ALA A 34 2.19 5.12 9.03
C ALA A 34 3.01 5.18 7.74
N MET A 35 2.43 5.74 6.68
CA MET A 35 3.09 5.90 5.39
C MET A 35 4.36 6.75 5.47
N GLN A 36 4.29 7.90 6.13
CA GLN A 36 5.43 8.81 6.30
C GLN A 36 6.55 8.16 7.10
N THR A 37 6.21 7.45 8.17
CA THR A 37 7.20 6.77 9.01
C THR A 37 7.96 5.70 8.21
N VAL A 38 7.22 4.83 7.50
CA VAL A 38 7.82 3.76 6.69
C VAL A 38 8.69 4.35 5.57
N ALA A 39 8.20 5.36 4.85
CA ALA A 39 8.94 6.01 3.76
C ALA A 39 10.22 6.70 4.27
N SER A 40 10.15 7.42 5.39
CA SER A 40 11.30 8.08 6.01
C SER A 40 12.38 7.08 6.44
N MET A 41 11.97 5.96 7.04
CA MET A 41 12.91 4.90 7.42
C MET A 41 13.54 4.24 6.19
N PHE A 42 12.77 4.03 5.12
CA PHE A 42 13.31 3.47 3.86
C PHE A 42 14.35 4.41 3.25
N GLN A 43 14.07 5.72 3.19
CA GLN A 43 15.03 6.71 2.68
C GLN A 43 16.34 6.73 3.45
N GLN A 44 16.29 6.50 4.77
CA GLN A 44 17.47 6.48 5.62
C GLN A 44 18.29 5.18 5.50
N GLN A 45 17.64 4.05 5.21
CA GLN A 45 18.27 2.72 5.28
C GLN A 45 18.58 2.12 3.91
N ALA A 46 17.82 2.44 2.85
CA ALA A 46 18.00 1.88 1.51
C ALA A 46 19.07 2.64 0.69
N MET A 47 20.33 2.56 1.10
CA MET A 47 21.45 3.28 0.48
C MET A 47 22.58 2.35 0.01
N PRO A 48 22.52 1.78 -1.21
CA PRO A 48 21.41 1.76 -2.19
C PRO A 48 20.38 0.68 -1.92
N ARG A 49 20.57 -0.17 -0.93
CA ARG A 49 19.70 -1.28 -0.57
C ARG A 49 19.55 -1.44 0.94
N LEU A 50 18.47 -2.08 1.35
CA LEU A 50 18.26 -2.48 2.73
C LEU A 50 19.24 -3.60 3.11
N ARG A 51 19.83 -3.49 4.30
CA ARG A 51 20.69 -4.52 4.83
C ARG A 51 19.93 -5.79 5.20
N ASP A 52 18.75 -5.62 5.77
CA ASP A 52 17.85 -6.69 6.21
C ASP A 52 16.39 -6.26 5.99
N PRO A 53 15.76 -6.70 4.88
CA PRO A 53 14.38 -6.33 4.58
C PRO A 53 13.36 -6.81 5.62
N VAL A 54 13.58 -7.96 6.27
CA VAL A 54 12.70 -8.49 7.33
C VAL A 54 12.73 -7.57 8.54
N ALA A 55 13.93 -7.30 9.05
CA ALA A 55 14.10 -6.39 10.18
C ALA A 55 13.60 -4.98 9.87
N PHE A 56 13.76 -4.50 8.64
CA PHE A 56 13.23 -3.21 8.20
C PHE A 56 11.70 -3.17 8.32
N ILE A 57 10.99 -4.15 7.76
CA ILE A 57 9.52 -4.20 7.78
C ILE A 57 9.01 -4.20 9.23
N GLU A 58 9.58 -5.07 10.08
CA GLU A 58 9.19 -5.17 11.48
C GLU A 58 9.41 -3.85 12.24
N GLN A 59 10.62 -3.28 12.12
CA GLN A 59 10.97 -2.03 12.76
C GLN A 59 10.12 -0.84 12.28
N ALA A 60 9.84 -0.78 10.98
CA ALA A 60 9.04 0.28 10.38
C ALA A 60 7.58 0.23 10.88
N PHE A 61 6.97 -0.95 10.97
CA PHE A 61 5.62 -1.10 11.48
C PHE A 61 5.53 -0.79 12.98
N HIS A 62 6.48 -1.26 13.77
CA HIS A 62 6.55 -0.91 15.18
C HIS A 62 6.85 0.58 15.42
N ALA A 63 7.67 1.20 14.56
CA ALA A 63 7.89 2.65 14.62
C ALA A 63 6.60 3.42 14.30
N SER A 64 5.88 3.03 13.23
CA SER A 64 4.60 3.63 12.87
C SER A 64 3.58 3.50 14.00
N HIS A 65 3.49 2.35 14.64
CA HIS A 65 2.63 2.13 15.80
C HIS A 65 2.98 3.09 16.95
N ARG A 66 4.27 3.28 17.28
CA ARG A 66 4.71 4.23 18.32
C ARG A 66 4.38 5.68 17.95
N GLU A 67 4.56 6.08 16.68
CA GLU A 67 4.23 7.44 16.23
C GLU A 67 2.73 7.74 16.32
N LEU A 68 1.86 6.75 16.08
CA LEU A 68 0.42 6.90 16.30
C LEU A 68 0.09 7.15 17.79
N HIS A 69 0.71 6.42 18.72
CA HIS A 69 0.53 6.66 20.14
C HIS A 69 1.08 8.01 20.59
N ARG A 70 2.25 8.41 20.05
CA ARG A 70 2.83 9.73 20.29
C ARG A 70 1.90 10.83 19.78
N TYR A 71 1.34 10.69 18.58
CA TYR A 71 0.37 11.62 18.03
C TYR A 71 -0.86 11.75 18.94
N ARG A 72 -1.44 10.64 19.40
CA ARG A 72 -2.54 10.65 20.37
C ARG A 72 -2.21 11.46 21.63
N GLU A 73 -1.02 11.26 22.21
CA GLU A 73 -0.59 11.95 23.44
C GLU A 73 -0.42 13.45 23.22
N LEU A 74 0.25 13.85 22.14
CA LEU A 74 0.47 15.25 21.79
C LEU A 74 -0.83 16.04 21.57
N HIS A 75 -1.85 15.38 21.02
CA HIS A 75 -3.14 16.02 20.73
C HIS A 75 -4.22 15.76 21.80
N GLY A 76 -3.86 15.15 22.92
CA GLY A 76 -4.79 14.89 24.03
C GLY A 76 -5.99 14.02 23.65
N MET A 77 -5.81 13.09 22.70
CA MET A 77 -6.91 12.27 22.17
C MET A 77 -7.23 11.11 23.14
N ASN A 78 -8.52 10.84 23.33
CA ASN A 78 -8.98 9.72 24.15
C ASN A 78 -8.63 8.36 23.54
N GLU A 79 -8.69 8.27 22.22
CA GLU A 79 -8.42 7.05 21.45
C GLU A 79 -7.28 7.26 20.46
N CYS A 80 -6.44 6.25 20.29
CA CYS A 80 -5.38 6.27 19.30
C CYS A 80 -5.98 6.10 17.89
N PRO A 81 -5.58 6.91 16.91
CA PRO A 81 -5.91 6.68 15.52
C PRO A 81 -5.37 5.31 15.08
N ARG A 82 -6.13 4.59 14.25
CA ARG A 82 -5.77 3.22 13.85
C ARG A 82 -5.74 3.09 12.33
N THR A 83 -4.87 2.20 11.86
CA THR A 83 -4.78 1.87 10.44
C THR A 83 -4.30 0.43 10.26
N THR A 84 -4.74 -0.23 9.20
CA THR A 84 -4.06 -1.41 8.69
C THR A 84 -2.74 -1.01 8.05
N ILE A 85 -1.89 -1.97 7.74
CA ILE A 85 -0.71 -1.75 6.91
C ILE A 85 -0.33 -3.04 6.20
N VAL A 86 0.06 -2.91 4.94
CA VAL A 86 0.73 -3.94 4.17
C VAL A 86 1.88 -3.33 3.40
N ALA A 87 3.05 -3.95 3.43
CA ALA A 87 4.22 -3.48 2.70
C ALA A 87 4.96 -4.63 2.02
N CYS A 88 5.57 -4.32 0.89
CA CYS A 88 6.42 -5.23 0.12
C CYS A 88 7.74 -4.55 -0.22
N VAL A 89 8.84 -5.21 0.08
CA VAL A 89 10.19 -4.82 -0.36
C VAL A 89 10.61 -5.76 -1.49
N VAL A 90 11.09 -5.18 -2.59
CA VAL A 90 11.70 -5.95 -3.69
C VAL A 90 13.16 -5.54 -3.84
N GLN A 91 14.06 -6.51 -3.79
CA GLN A 91 15.50 -6.31 -3.83
C GLN A 91 16.18 -7.60 -4.30
N ASP A 92 17.25 -7.50 -5.10
CA ASP A 92 18.06 -8.65 -5.55
C ASP A 92 17.20 -9.80 -6.16
N GLY A 93 16.15 -9.49 -6.92
CA GLY A 93 15.25 -10.46 -7.51
C GLY A 93 14.38 -11.25 -6.51
N HIS A 94 14.25 -10.76 -5.29
CA HIS A 94 13.41 -11.34 -4.24
C HIS A 94 12.42 -10.33 -3.70
N ALA A 95 11.31 -10.82 -3.18
CA ALA A 95 10.32 -10.03 -2.46
C ALA A 95 10.21 -10.47 -1.00
N TRP A 96 10.04 -9.51 -0.11
CA TRP A 96 9.70 -9.67 1.31
C TRP A 96 8.45 -8.86 1.56
N TRP A 97 7.54 -9.34 2.36
CA TRP A 97 6.36 -8.57 2.71
C TRP A 97 5.93 -8.81 4.13
N GLY A 98 5.20 -7.85 4.67
CA GLY A 98 4.59 -7.94 5.99
C GLY A 98 3.28 -7.19 6.03
N HIS A 99 2.41 -7.58 6.95
CA HIS A 99 1.13 -6.91 7.15
C HIS A 99 0.66 -6.95 8.61
N ALA A 100 -0.21 -6.00 8.94
CA ALA A 100 -1.03 -5.97 10.15
C ALA A 100 -2.39 -5.38 9.78
N GLY A 101 -3.42 -6.23 9.77
CA GLY A 101 -4.77 -5.88 9.34
C GLY A 101 -5.31 -6.83 8.28
N ASP A 102 -6.24 -6.35 7.49
CA ASP A 102 -6.94 -7.05 6.41
C ASP A 102 -6.73 -6.42 5.03
N SER A 103 -5.86 -5.39 4.92
CA SER A 103 -5.27 -5.01 3.65
C SER A 103 -4.37 -6.14 3.16
N ARG A 104 -4.50 -6.49 1.89
CA ARG A 104 -3.92 -7.72 1.33
C ARG A 104 -2.77 -7.46 0.38
N LEU A 105 -1.83 -8.40 0.38
CA LEU A 105 -0.87 -8.58 -0.70
C LEU A 105 -1.23 -9.87 -1.46
N TYR A 106 -1.21 -9.77 -2.78
CA TYR A 106 -1.30 -10.90 -3.70
C TYR A 106 0.00 -11.02 -4.51
N LEU A 107 0.47 -12.25 -4.68
CA LEU A 107 1.49 -12.61 -5.66
C LEU A 107 0.84 -13.51 -6.70
N LEU A 108 0.84 -13.06 -7.95
CA LEU A 108 0.33 -13.82 -9.07
C LEU A 108 1.50 -14.30 -9.95
N ARG A 109 1.43 -15.56 -10.38
CA ARG A 109 2.37 -16.19 -11.30
C ARG A 109 1.62 -17.13 -12.23
N ASP A 110 1.99 -17.16 -13.51
CA ASP A 110 1.42 -18.06 -14.51
C ASP A 110 -0.12 -17.98 -14.54
N SER A 111 -0.65 -16.79 -14.33
CA SER A 111 -2.10 -16.51 -14.30
C SER A 111 -2.86 -17.25 -13.19
N ASP A 112 -2.25 -17.43 -12.04
CA ASP A 112 -2.91 -17.90 -10.82
C ASP A 112 -2.39 -17.11 -9.60
N ILE A 113 -3.16 -17.08 -8.51
CA ILE A 113 -2.71 -16.54 -7.24
C ILE A 113 -1.84 -17.57 -6.55
N LEU A 114 -0.52 -17.32 -6.55
CA LEU A 114 0.46 -18.16 -5.89
C LEU A 114 0.49 -17.93 -4.38
N PHE A 115 0.23 -16.70 -3.94
CA PHE A 115 0.19 -16.33 -2.53
C PHE A 115 -0.79 -15.17 -2.28
N ARG A 116 -1.42 -15.19 -1.12
CA ARG A 116 -2.22 -14.10 -0.56
C ARG A 116 -1.97 -14.03 0.95
N THR A 117 -1.84 -12.81 1.51
CA THR A 117 -1.83 -12.62 2.96
C THR A 117 -3.15 -13.06 3.59
N LEU A 118 -3.10 -13.57 4.81
CA LEU A 118 -4.28 -13.94 5.59
C LEU A 118 -4.71 -12.75 6.46
N ASP A 119 -5.99 -12.41 6.40
CA ASP A 119 -6.51 -11.26 7.12
C ASP A 119 -6.41 -11.43 8.63
N HIS A 120 -5.97 -10.42 9.32
CA HIS A 120 -6.08 -10.36 10.77
C HIS A 120 -7.51 -9.93 11.19
N SER A 121 -8.50 -10.69 10.76
CA SER A 121 -9.92 -10.42 10.98
C SER A 121 -10.60 -11.51 11.80
N LYS A 122 -11.79 -11.17 12.34
CA LYS A 122 -12.60 -12.11 13.09
C LYS A 122 -13.03 -13.31 12.23
N VAL A 123 -13.47 -13.04 11.01
CA VAL A 123 -13.96 -14.09 10.11
C VAL A 123 -12.81 -15.01 9.65
N GLN A 124 -11.63 -14.47 9.35
CA GLN A 124 -10.45 -15.29 9.02
C GLN A 124 -10.06 -16.20 10.18
N SER A 125 -10.14 -15.72 11.41
CA SER A 125 -9.90 -16.55 12.59
C SER A 125 -10.90 -17.69 12.71
N LEU A 126 -12.19 -17.44 12.43
CA LEU A 126 -13.23 -18.48 12.44
C LEU A 126 -13.03 -19.52 11.32
N ILE A 127 -12.62 -19.07 10.13
CA ILE A 127 -12.27 -19.98 9.01
C ILE A 127 -11.08 -20.87 9.40
N SER A 128 -10.02 -20.29 9.96
CA SER A 128 -8.82 -21.01 10.37
C SER A 128 -9.10 -22.06 11.44
N LEU A 129 -10.12 -21.83 12.29
CA LEU A 129 -10.59 -22.79 13.29
C LEU A 129 -11.59 -23.83 12.72
N GLY A 130 -11.97 -23.72 11.44
CA GLY A 130 -12.95 -24.58 10.81
C GLY A 130 -14.39 -24.38 11.33
N LEU A 131 -14.68 -23.21 11.93
CA LEU A 131 -16.00 -22.89 12.47
C LEU A 131 -16.97 -22.33 11.44
N ILE A 132 -16.46 -21.70 10.39
CA ILE A 132 -17.22 -21.19 9.24
C ILE A 132 -16.44 -21.46 7.95
N THR A 133 -17.14 -21.51 6.83
CA THR A 133 -16.58 -21.57 5.47
C THR A 133 -16.28 -20.17 4.95
N GLU A 134 -15.51 -20.05 3.85
CA GLU A 134 -15.27 -18.77 3.17
C GLU A 134 -16.59 -18.12 2.71
N ALA A 135 -17.53 -18.90 2.16
CA ALA A 135 -18.82 -18.40 1.75
C ALA A 135 -19.67 -17.84 2.91
N GLU A 136 -19.62 -18.48 4.08
CA GLU A 136 -20.29 -17.96 5.28
C GLU A 136 -19.64 -16.69 5.83
N ALA A 137 -18.33 -16.54 5.64
CA ALA A 137 -17.59 -15.36 6.05
C ALA A 137 -18.01 -14.08 5.28
N GLU A 138 -18.33 -14.21 3.98
CA GLU A 138 -18.76 -13.08 3.14
C GLU A 138 -20.02 -12.38 3.65
N VAL A 139 -20.93 -13.14 4.27
CA VAL A 139 -22.20 -12.63 4.81
C VAL A 139 -22.21 -12.50 6.34
N HIS A 140 -21.07 -12.77 6.99
CA HIS A 140 -20.98 -12.76 8.44
C HIS A 140 -21.16 -11.35 9.01
N PRO A 141 -21.93 -11.16 10.12
CA PRO A 141 -22.18 -9.83 10.69
C PRO A 141 -20.91 -9.12 11.19
N GLU A 142 -19.86 -9.87 11.55
CA GLU A 142 -18.57 -9.33 12.00
C GLU A 142 -17.49 -9.42 10.90
N ARG A 143 -17.86 -9.47 9.60
CA ARG A 143 -16.88 -9.62 8.51
C ARG A 143 -15.84 -8.47 8.45
N ASN A 144 -16.24 -7.26 8.83
CA ASN A 144 -15.36 -6.08 8.81
C ASN A 144 -14.62 -5.87 10.14
N LYS A 145 -14.61 -6.86 11.05
CA LYS A 145 -13.97 -6.73 12.34
C LYS A 145 -12.50 -7.11 12.28
N VAL A 146 -11.65 -6.11 12.19
CA VAL A 146 -10.19 -6.24 12.26
C VAL A 146 -9.76 -6.49 13.70
N LEU A 147 -8.89 -7.48 13.91
CA LEU A 147 -8.37 -7.88 15.23
C LEU A 147 -6.96 -7.37 15.52
N ASN A 148 -6.20 -7.02 14.48
CA ASN A 148 -4.82 -6.58 14.57
C ASN A 148 -4.56 -5.41 13.63
N CYS A 149 -4.03 -4.29 14.17
CA CYS A 149 -3.75 -3.08 13.40
C CYS A 149 -2.75 -2.18 14.14
N LEU A 150 -2.17 -1.23 13.45
CA LEU A 150 -1.38 -0.16 14.06
C LEU A 150 -2.28 0.78 14.87
N GLY A 151 -1.76 1.35 15.96
CA GLY A 151 -2.52 2.20 16.88
C GLY A 151 -3.41 1.42 17.86
N SER A 152 -3.39 0.08 17.84
CA SER A 152 -4.05 -0.75 18.85
C SER A 152 -3.44 -0.52 20.25
N PRO A 153 -4.13 -0.87 21.35
CA PRO A 153 -3.59 -0.68 22.71
C PRO A 153 -2.32 -1.50 23.00
N PHE A 154 -2.10 -2.56 22.26
CA PHE A 154 -0.94 -3.46 22.39
C PHE A 154 -0.10 -3.40 21.12
N ILE A 155 1.20 -3.72 21.27
CA ILE A 155 2.10 -3.85 20.11
C ILE A 155 1.53 -4.91 19.16
N PRO A 156 1.19 -4.53 17.92
CA PRO A 156 0.60 -5.47 16.98
C PRO A 156 1.63 -6.51 16.53
N PRO A 157 1.30 -7.80 16.52
CA PRO A 157 2.11 -8.79 15.83
C PRO A 157 2.17 -8.45 14.34
N VAL A 158 3.38 -8.48 13.78
CA VAL A 158 3.60 -8.29 12.34
C VAL A 158 3.81 -9.67 11.73
N GLU A 159 2.94 -10.06 10.79
CA GLU A 159 3.16 -11.27 10.02
C GLU A 159 4.09 -10.93 8.85
N ILE A 160 5.28 -11.55 8.84
CA ILE A 160 6.31 -11.28 7.83
C ILE A 160 6.61 -12.56 7.05
N HIS A 161 6.59 -12.45 5.73
CA HIS A 161 7.04 -13.50 4.84
C HIS A 161 8.49 -13.25 4.43
N ALA A 162 9.32 -14.26 4.60
CA ALA A 162 10.74 -14.21 4.23
C ALA A 162 10.94 -14.19 2.70
N ALA A 163 12.19 -14.02 2.27
CA ALA A 163 12.58 -13.89 0.87
C ALA A 163 11.90 -14.89 -0.07
N PHE A 164 11.16 -14.36 -1.03
CA PHE A 164 10.52 -15.11 -2.09
C PHE A 164 11.16 -14.77 -3.44
N PRO A 165 11.71 -15.73 -4.19
CA PRO A 165 12.36 -15.47 -5.48
C PRO A 165 11.32 -15.10 -6.55
N LEU A 166 11.49 -13.92 -7.15
CA LEU A 166 10.66 -13.45 -8.24
C LEU A 166 11.07 -14.05 -9.57
N LYS A 167 10.11 -14.25 -10.47
CA LYS A 167 10.32 -14.65 -11.85
C LYS A 167 9.71 -13.61 -12.77
N ALA A 168 10.27 -13.48 -13.98
CA ALA A 168 9.70 -12.61 -15.01
C ALA A 168 8.21 -12.91 -15.21
N GLY A 169 7.40 -11.88 -15.24
CA GLY A 169 5.95 -11.98 -15.35
C GLY A 169 5.20 -12.04 -14.01
N ASP A 170 5.88 -12.18 -12.86
CA ASP A 170 5.22 -12.12 -11.56
C ASP A 170 4.57 -10.76 -11.34
N VAL A 171 3.36 -10.76 -10.80
CA VAL A 171 2.65 -9.56 -10.38
C VAL A 171 2.52 -9.54 -8.88
N MET A 172 3.01 -8.46 -8.26
CA MET A 172 2.80 -8.14 -6.86
C MET A 172 1.72 -7.06 -6.78
N MET A 173 0.66 -7.29 -5.99
CA MET A 173 -0.43 -6.34 -5.83
C MET A 173 -0.77 -6.18 -4.34
N LEU A 174 -0.83 -4.93 -3.90
CA LEU A 174 -1.35 -4.53 -2.58
C LEU A 174 -2.72 -3.91 -2.79
N CYS A 175 -3.67 -4.19 -1.91
CA CYS A 175 -4.99 -3.56 -1.96
C CYS A 175 -5.65 -3.45 -0.58
N SER A 176 -6.57 -2.47 -0.44
CA SER A 176 -7.47 -2.35 0.70
C SER A 176 -8.68 -3.29 0.57
N ASP A 177 -9.49 -3.35 1.61
CA ASP A 177 -10.70 -4.17 1.69
C ASP A 177 -11.76 -3.77 0.66
N GLY A 178 -11.82 -2.49 0.27
CA GLY A 178 -12.72 -2.02 -0.78
C GLY A 178 -12.52 -2.71 -2.14
N LEU A 179 -11.32 -3.22 -2.45
CA LEU A 179 -11.11 -4.03 -3.65
C LEU A 179 -11.56 -5.47 -3.44
N TRP A 180 -10.97 -6.15 -2.47
CA TRP A 180 -11.14 -7.61 -2.34
C TRP A 180 -12.55 -8.02 -1.86
N SER A 181 -13.30 -7.10 -1.26
CA SER A 181 -14.71 -7.32 -0.93
C SER A 181 -15.64 -7.29 -2.14
N GLY A 182 -15.22 -6.66 -3.24
CA GLY A 182 -16.02 -6.49 -4.45
C GLY A 182 -15.50 -7.23 -5.69
N VAL A 183 -14.34 -7.91 -5.61
CA VAL A 183 -13.72 -8.63 -6.73
C VAL A 183 -13.45 -10.07 -6.34
N SER A 184 -13.96 -11.02 -7.13
CA SER A 184 -13.70 -12.44 -6.90
C SER A 184 -12.27 -12.83 -7.29
N ARG A 185 -11.80 -13.99 -6.74
CA ARG A 185 -10.50 -14.57 -7.11
C ARG A 185 -10.40 -14.82 -8.62
N GLU A 186 -11.45 -15.35 -9.22
CA GLU A 186 -11.52 -15.70 -10.64
C GLU A 186 -11.45 -14.47 -11.53
N GLU A 187 -12.09 -13.39 -11.11
CA GLU A 187 -12.07 -12.11 -11.81
C GLU A 187 -10.67 -11.47 -11.75
N LEU A 188 -10.06 -11.44 -10.58
CA LEU A 188 -8.71 -10.92 -10.39
C LEU A 188 -7.70 -11.66 -11.27
N VAL A 189 -7.72 -12.99 -11.27
CA VAL A 189 -6.86 -13.82 -12.11
C VAL A 189 -7.12 -13.57 -13.60
N ARG A 190 -8.39 -13.46 -14.01
CA ARG A 190 -8.76 -13.22 -15.42
C ARG A 190 -8.22 -11.89 -15.94
N GLU A 191 -8.35 -10.80 -15.15
CA GLU A 191 -7.89 -9.49 -15.58
C GLU A 191 -6.36 -9.45 -15.74
N PHE A 192 -5.60 -9.94 -14.77
CA PHE A 192 -4.14 -9.97 -14.87
C PHE A 192 -3.59 -10.97 -15.90
N ARG A 193 -4.39 -11.95 -16.32
CA ARG A 193 -4.02 -12.85 -17.42
C ARG A 193 -4.11 -12.19 -18.76
N ASN A 194 -5.15 -11.40 -18.97
CA ASN A 194 -5.57 -10.97 -20.32
C ASN A 194 -5.11 -9.55 -20.64
N GLU A 195 -4.79 -8.75 -19.63
CA GLU A 195 -4.55 -7.33 -19.78
C GLU A 195 -3.23 -6.88 -19.10
N PRO A 196 -2.56 -5.86 -19.63
CA PRO A 196 -1.47 -5.21 -18.92
C PRO A 196 -1.99 -4.49 -17.65
N LEU A 197 -1.10 -4.22 -16.68
CA LEU A 197 -1.48 -3.65 -15.39
C LEU A 197 -2.28 -2.35 -15.51
N GLU A 198 -1.92 -1.50 -16.46
CA GLU A 198 -2.52 -0.20 -16.72
C GLU A 198 -3.99 -0.28 -17.13
N LEU A 199 -4.42 -1.42 -17.64
CA LEU A 199 -5.82 -1.70 -17.98
C LEU A 199 -6.50 -2.60 -16.95
N ALA A 200 -5.79 -3.61 -16.42
CA ALA A 200 -6.33 -4.56 -15.45
C ALA A 200 -6.72 -3.86 -14.14
N VAL A 201 -5.83 -3.03 -13.58
CA VAL A 201 -6.08 -2.37 -12.29
C VAL A 201 -7.28 -1.43 -12.31
N PRO A 202 -7.45 -0.49 -13.27
CA PRO A 202 -8.66 0.33 -13.35
C PRO A 202 -9.95 -0.48 -13.54
N ARG A 203 -9.92 -1.58 -14.30
CA ARG A 203 -11.10 -2.45 -14.47
C ARG A 203 -11.49 -3.15 -13.18
N LEU A 204 -10.52 -3.66 -12.42
CA LEU A 204 -10.76 -4.27 -11.12
C LEU A 204 -11.36 -3.27 -10.12
N ILE A 205 -10.84 -2.05 -10.08
CA ILE A 205 -11.38 -0.96 -9.26
C ILE A 205 -12.84 -0.67 -9.67
N GLN A 206 -13.11 -0.51 -10.97
CA GLN A 206 -14.46 -0.25 -11.46
C GLN A 206 -15.43 -1.39 -11.12
N SER A 207 -14.97 -2.65 -11.21
CA SER A 207 -15.75 -3.82 -10.86
C SER A 207 -16.09 -3.82 -9.36
N ALA A 208 -15.09 -3.57 -8.49
CA ALA A 208 -15.29 -3.45 -7.05
C ALA A 208 -16.33 -2.37 -6.69
N LEU A 209 -16.20 -1.18 -7.28
CA LEU A 209 -17.14 -0.07 -7.06
C LEU A 209 -18.55 -0.42 -7.51
N ASN A 210 -18.71 -1.10 -8.66
CA ASN A 210 -20.01 -1.52 -9.17
C ASN A 210 -20.65 -2.59 -8.27
N HIS A 211 -19.85 -3.51 -7.72
CA HIS A 211 -20.34 -4.56 -6.83
C HIS A 211 -20.76 -4.02 -5.46
N ASN A 212 -19.90 -3.19 -4.87
CA ASN A 212 -20.12 -2.64 -3.52
C ASN A 212 -21.20 -1.52 -3.49
N GLY A 213 -21.47 -0.88 -4.63
CA GLY A 213 -22.58 0.06 -4.79
C GLY A 213 -22.47 1.34 -3.95
N VAL A 214 -23.64 1.89 -3.60
CA VAL A 214 -23.72 3.10 -2.76
C VAL A 214 -23.32 2.75 -1.34
N GLY A 215 -22.17 3.23 -0.89
CA GLY A 215 -21.58 2.91 0.40
C GLY A 215 -20.33 2.05 0.29
N ALA A 216 -19.78 1.90 -0.92
CA ALA A 216 -18.46 1.31 -1.13
C ALA A 216 -17.41 2.03 -0.29
N ASP A 217 -16.52 1.27 0.35
CA ASP A 217 -15.36 1.82 1.03
C ASP A 217 -14.30 2.32 0.05
N ASN A 218 -13.30 3.02 0.56
CA ASN A 218 -12.17 3.43 -0.26
C ASN A 218 -11.53 2.20 -0.93
N THR A 219 -11.38 2.26 -2.24
CA THR A 219 -10.81 1.16 -3.03
C THR A 219 -9.44 1.56 -3.54
N THR A 220 -8.40 0.97 -2.97
CA THR A 220 -7.02 1.32 -3.25
C THR A 220 -6.23 0.11 -3.73
N VAL A 221 -5.46 0.29 -4.80
CA VAL A 221 -4.64 -0.75 -5.43
C VAL A 221 -3.27 -0.20 -5.81
N LEU A 222 -2.23 -0.91 -5.46
CA LEU A 222 -0.86 -0.66 -5.91
C LEU A 222 -0.28 -1.97 -6.46
N ALA A 223 0.06 -2.00 -7.74
CA ALA A 223 0.56 -3.20 -8.40
C ALA A 223 1.85 -2.95 -9.16
N MET A 224 2.71 -3.96 -9.21
CA MET A 224 3.90 -4.00 -10.05
C MET A 224 4.01 -5.35 -10.75
N LYS A 225 4.58 -5.35 -11.94
CA LYS A 225 5.00 -6.55 -12.65
C LYS A 225 6.52 -6.63 -12.67
N TRP A 226 7.05 -7.80 -12.33
CA TRP A 226 8.49 -8.04 -12.39
C TRP A 226 8.88 -8.46 -13.81
N ASP A 227 9.67 -7.63 -14.47
CA ASP A 227 10.23 -7.93 -15.79
C ASP A 227 11.75 -8.14 -15.69
N THR A 228 12.32 -8.86 -16.64
CA THR A 228 13.77 -8.99 -16.78
C THR A 228 14.35 -7.84 -17.61
N ASP A 229 15.65 -7.53 -17.42
CA ASP A 229 16.37 -6.45 -18.11
C ASP A 229 16.34 -6.50 -19.67
N SER A 230 15.80 -7.57 -20.25
CA SER A 230 15.68 -7.79 -21.68
C SER A 230 14.32 -7.41 -22.28
N ALA A 231 13.41 -6.87 -21.49
CA ALA A 231 12.12 -6.41 -22.02
C ALA A 231 12.36 -5.21 -22.96
N GLU A 232 12.09 -5.37 -24.24
CA GLU A 232 11.94 -4.27 -25.16
C GLU A 232 10.89 -3.32 -24.56
N ASN A 233 11.27 -2.05 -24.49
CA ASN A 233 10.48 -1.02 -23.82
C ASN A 233 9.26 -0.70 -24.70
N ASP A 234 8.16 -1.43 -24.53
CA ASP A 234 6.90 -1.26 -25.29
C ASP A 234 6.18 0.08 -25.00
N GLY A 235 6.92 1.06 -24.47
CA GLY A 235 6.38 2.39 -24.17
C GLY A 235 5.51 2.45 -22.90
N LEU A 236 5.48 1.37 -22.13
CA LEU A 236 4.78 1.33 -20.84
C LEU A 236 5.61 2.05 -19.75
N PRO A 237 4.96 2.68 -18.76
CA PRO A 237 5.67 3.31 -17.66
C PRO A 237 6.44 2.28 -16.84
N SER A 238 7.75 2.23 -17.05
CA SER A 238 8.67 1.37 -16.31
C SER A 238 9.54 2.21 -15.37
N LEU A 239 9.75 1.71 -14.14
CA LEU A 239 10.69 2.30 -13.21
C LEU A 239 12.06 1.66 -13.44
N SER A 240 12.99 2.43 -14.01
CA SER A 240 14.39 2.06 -14.06
C SER A 240 15.16 2.74 -12.94
N SER A 241 15.49 1.99 -11.89
CA SER A 241 16.27 2.47 -10.76
C SER A 241 17.76 2.67 -11.10
N MET A 242 18.24 2.09 -12.18
CA MET A 242 19.65 2.14 -12.60
C MET A 242 20.18 3.56 -12.90
N ALA A 243 19.28 4.50 -13.23
CA ALA A 243 19.64 5.90 -13.49
C ALA A 243 19.82 6.73 -12.19
N LEU A 244 19.44 6.21 -11.03
CA LEU A 244 19.59 6.93 -9.77
C LEU A 244 21.05 6.94 -9.30
N PRO A 245 21.55 8.09 -8.80
CA PRO A 245 22.82 8.14 -8.09
C PRO A 245 22.83 7.24 -6.85
N ASP A 246 24.02 6.76 -6.46
CA ASP A 246 24.15 6.02 -5.21
C ASP A 246 23.70 6.88 -4.02
N GLY A 247 22.82 6.32 -3.18
CA GLY A 247 22.23 7.01 -2.03
C GLY A 247 21.02 7.89 -2.34
N ALA A 248 20.60 8.01 -3.60
CA ALA A 248 19.35 8.69 -3.92
C ALA A 248 18.13 7.76 -3.72
N VAL A 249 17.05 8.29 -3.16
CA VAL A 249 15.75 7.60 -3.02
C VAL A 249 14.67 8.48 -3.60
N THR A 250 13.86 7.90 -4.48
CA THR A 250 12.66 8.56 -5.04
C THR A 250 11.43 8.01 -4.33
N THR A 251 10.45 8.88 -4.06
CA THR A 251 9.22 8.51 -3.37
C THR A 251 8.02 9.23 -3.93
N THR A 252 6.88 8.55 -3.98
CA THR A 252 5.56 9.15 -4.22
C THR A 252 4.86 9.54 -2.91
N ILE A 253 5.45 9.19 -1.76
CA ILE A 253 4.88 9.47 -0.44
C ILE A 253 5.37 10.84 0.00
N ALA A 254 4.45 11.77 0.25
CA ALA A 254 4.78 13.06 0.80
C ALA A 254 5.32 12.91 2.24
N ILE A 255 6.56 13.34 2.46
CA ILE A 255 7.18 13.35 3.78
C ILE A 255 7.08 14.78 4.30
N ALA A 256 6.21 14.99 5.29
CA ALA A 256 6.14 16.27 5.99
C ALA A 256 7.36 16.42 6.90
N ASN A 257 8.11 17.48 6.72
CA ASN A 257 9.25 17.81 7.58
C ASN A 257 8.84 18.22 8.99
N ASN A 258 7.54 18.44 9.25
CA ASN A 258 6.97 18.76 10.57
C ASN A 258 5.57 18.15 10.68
N LEU A 259 5.37 17.23 11.59
CA LEU A 259 4.05 16.74 12.02
C LEU A 259 3.24 17.80 12.79
N ASP A 260 3.83 18.97 13.06
CA ASP A 260 3.22 20.09 13.77
C ASP A 260 2.56 21.13 12.83
N ALA A 261 2.60 20.92 11.51
CA ALA A 261 1.82 21.76 10.60
C ALA A 261 0.34 21.40 10.78
N GLU A 262 -0.41 22.33 11.37
CA GLU A 262 -1.86 22.35 11.31
C GLU A 262 -2.28 21.92 9.92
N SER A 263 -3.21 20.95 9.84
CA SER A 263 -3.85 20.57 8.59
C SER A 263 -4.45 21.86 8.02
N VAL A 264 -3.74 22.50 7.10
CA VAL A 264 -4.32 23.54 6.28
C VAL A 264 -5.35 22.80 5.43
N ASP A 265 -6.61 22.90 5.83
CA ASP A 265 -7.73 22.63 4.94
C ASP A 265 -7.51 23.53 3.72
N MET A 266 -6.90 22.97 2.69
CA MET A 266 -6.81 23.65 1.41
C MET A 266 -8.24 23.86 0.92
N THR A 267 -8.64 25.10 0.81
CA THR A 267 -9.92 25.44 0.21
C THR A 267 -9.94 24.99 -1.26
N GLU A 268 -11.13 24.74 -1.82
CA GLU A 268 -11.25 24.36 -3.25
C GLU A 268 -10.50 25.36 -4.15
N ASP A 269 -10.50 26.64 -3.82
CA ASP A 269 -9.77 27.68 -4.55
C ASP A 269 -8.24 27.51 -4.48
N GLU A 270 -7.69 27.01 -3.37
CA GLU A 270 -6.24 26.74 -3.23
C GLU A 270 -5.84 25.47 -3.99
N ILE A 271 -6.71 24.47 -4.05
CA ILE A 271 -6.51 23.27 -4.86
C ILE A 271 -6.49 23.62 -6.34
N ASP A 272 -7.46 24.41 -6.81
CA ASP A 272 -7.53 24.87 -8.21
C ASP A 272 -6.33 25.72 -8.61
N LYS A 273 -5.85 26.58 -7.71
CA LYS A 273 -4.64 27.38 -7.92
C LYS A 273 -3.39 26.50 -8.04
N THR A 274 -3.25 25.50 -7.17
CA THR A 274 -2.12 24.55 -7.22
C THR A 274 -2.15 23.71 -8.50
N ILE A 275 -3.31 23.28 -8.94
CA ILE A 275 -3.50 22.58 -10.22
C ILE A 275 -3.10 23.48 -11.39
N ALA A 276 -3.49 24.73 -11.38
CA ALA A 276 -3.13 25.68 -12.44
C ALA A 276 -1.61 25.94 -12.49
N GLU A 277 -0.96 26.10 -11.35
CA GLU A 277 0.50 26.26 -11.25
C GLU A 277 1.26 25.03 -11.77
N ILE A 278 0.80 23.81 -11.46
CA ILE A 278 1.37 22.57 -11.99
C ILE A 278 1.19 22.48 -13.51
N GLN A 279 0.02 22.82 -14.04
CA GLN A 279 -0.24 22.81 -15.47
C GLN A 279 0.64 23.83 -16.23
N GLU A 280 0.84 25.04 -15.66
CA GLU A 280 1.77 26.01 -16.21
C GLU A 280 3.23 25.54 -16.21
N ALA A 281 3.67 24.89 -15.11
CA ALA A 281 5.01 24.34 -15.02
C ALA A 281 5.25 23.25 -16.07
N ILE A 282 4.28 22.36 -16.30
CA ILE A 282 4.32 21.34 -17.36
C ILE A 282 4.38 21.98 -18.75
N GLN A 283 3.60 23.05 -18.99
CA GLN A 283 3.62 23.76 -20.28
C GLN A 283 4.95 24.50 -20.54
N ARG A 284 5.58 25.03 -19.50
CA ARG A 284 6.92 25.64 -19.61
C ARG A 284 7.99 24.60 -19.91
N SER A 285 7.96 23.45 -19.23
CA SER A 285 8.89 22.34 -19.47
C SER A 285 8.77 21.80 -20.89
N ASN A 286 7.57 21.73 -21.46
CA ASN A 286 7.34 21.26 -22.83
C ASN A 286 7.73 22.28 -23.92
N LYS A 287 8.01 23.55 -23.54
CA LYS A 287 8.47 24.59 -24.50
C LYS A 287 9.99 24.80 -24.53
N GLU A 288 10.71 24.19 -23.58
CA GLU A 288 12.18 24.32 -23.48
C GLU A 288 12.95 23.11 -24.06
N VAL A 289 12.28 22.20 -24.76
CA VAL A 289 12.96 21.13 -25.51
C VAL A 289 13.09 21.60 -26.96
N PRO A 290 14.29 21.91 -27.44
CA PRO A 290 14.54 22.32 -28.82
C PRO A 290 14.41 21.17 -29.84
#